data_f54a77274e894775b0d39dae48d3eadd
#
_entry.id   f54a77274e894775b0d39dae48d3eadd
#
_cell.length_a   1.000
_cell.length_b   1.000
_cell.length_c   1.000
_cell.angle_alpha   90.00
_cell.angle_beta   90.00
_cell.angle_gamma   90.00
#
_symmetry.space_group_name_H-M   'P 1'
#
loop_
_entity.id
_entity.type
_entity.pdbx_description
1 polymer ?
#
loop_
_entity_poly.entity_id
_entity_poly.type
_entity_poly.pdbx_seq_one_letter_code
_entity_poly.pdbx_strand_id
1 'polypeptide(L)'
;MDAKVSGLISLSCFLWFLILSIPTGMLMNRIGRKKTVVVSFAITALAMLIPVLKYDFAFVLVAFAMLGIGNTMLQVALNPLVTNVVSAEKLTGTITLGQFIKAMSSFLGPILAAMFAGSVWGWKAIFPVYAAVTVLAMAWLAVSPIQEQLIEKSEITFARTFSLLRDKYIVLFFIGILVLVGVDVGMGVTFPKLLQERCSLPLEKAGMGNSVYFLARTVGAFLGGVVLMRFSASKFFTASSCLALVSLVGLIFSRNLTMILFFVALFGLGYANLFSIIFSLSMQKMPQKTNEVSALLIVGVSGGAVLPPLLGVITDTFGTQGSALITLAIVWVYMVALIPFVRNVRPSGNEN
;
A
#
# COMPACT_ATOMS: atom_id res chain seq x y z
N MET A 1 15.03 6.43 -20.75
CA MET A 1 14.50 7.45 -19.80
C MET A 1 15.51 7.58 -18.68
N ASP A 2 15.97 8.78 -18.36
CA ASP A 2 16.90 8.99 -17.25
C ASP A 2 16.26 8.58 -15.92
N ALA A 3 17.07 8.06 -14.97
CA ALA A 3 16.61 7.66 -13.63
C ALA A 3 15.90 8.82 -12.90
N LYS A 4 16.34 10.06 -13.13
CA LYS A 4 15.71 11.30 -12.60
C LYS A 4 14.29 11.47 -13.10
N VAL A 5 14.04 11.21 -14.39
CA VAL A 5 12.71 11.36 -15.03
C VAL A 5 11.74 10.29 -14.52
N SER A 6 12.21 9.04 -14.35
CA SER A 6 11.41 7.97 -13.75
C SER A 6 11.05 8.27 -12.30
N GLY A 7 11.95 8.91 -11.56
CA GLY A 7 11.71 9.37 -10.18
C GLY A 7 10.61 10.43 -10.08
N LEU A 8 10.52 11.37 -11.05
CA LEU A 8 9.46 12.37 -11.07
C LEU A 8 8.07 11.77 -11.26
N ILE A 9 7.92 10.74 -12.06
CA ILE A 9 6.63 10.04 -12.25
C ILE A 9 6.17 9.41 -10.93
N SER A 10 7.07 8.70 -10.24
CA SER A 10 6.74 8.11 -8.93
C SER A 10 6.41 9.18 -7.90
N LEU A 11 7.20 10.25 -7.81
CA LEU A 11 6.96 11.35 -6.91
C LEU A 11 5.61 12.04 -7.19
N SER A 12 5.27 12.26 -8.47
CA SER A 12 3.99 12.87 -8.85
C SER A 12 2.77 12.06 -8.37
N CYS A 13 2.91 10.75 -8.19
CA CYS A 13 1.86 9.89 -7.67
C CYS A 13 1.85 9.88 -6.13
N PHE A 14 3.01 9.66 -5.48
CA PHE A 14 3.07 9.48 -4.02
C PHE A 14 2.92 10.78 -3.22
N LEU A 15 3.23 11.93 -3.79
CA LEU A 15 3.08 13.23 -3.14
C LEU A 15 1.64 13.50 -2.69
N TRP A 16 0.66 13.04 -3.45
CA TRP A 16 -0.74 13.25 -3.15
C TRP A 16 -1.22 12.52 -1.89
N PHE A 17 -0.57 11.43 -1.52
CA PHE A 17 -0.88 10.77 -0.23
C PHE A 17 -0.57 11.68 0.96
N LEU A 18 0.47 12.49 0.88
CA LEU A 18 0.79 13.46 1.92
C LEU A 18 -0.19 14.66 1.90
N ILE A 19 -0.48 15.19 0.71
CA ILE A 19 -1.24 16.44 0.55
C ILE A 19 -2.75 16.21 0.72
N LEU A 20 -3.32 15.17 0.10
CA LEU A 20 -4.76 15.01 -0.04
C LEU A 20 -5.40 14.05 0.95
N SER A 21 -4.65 13.30 1.75
CA SER A 21 -5.27 12.35 2.67
C SER A 21 -6.21 13.01 3.66
N ILE A 22 -5.78 14.08 4.33
CA ILE A 22 -6.63 14.81 5.29
C ILE A 22 -7.77 15.58 4.58
N PRO A 23 -7.53 16.34 3.50
CA PRO A 23 -8.62 16.92 2.71
C PRO A 23 -9.67 15.91 2.24
N THR A 24 -9.24 14.70 1.86
CA THR A 24 -10.18 13.62 1.51
C THR A 24 -11.01 13.17 2.72
N GLY A 25 -10.40 13.07 3.90
CA GLY A 25 -11.13 12.82 5.14
C GLY A 25 -12.21 13.87 5.40
N MET A 26 -11.87 15.15 5.20
CA MET A 26 -12.82 16.26 5.31
C MET A 26 -13.94 16.15 4.26
N LEU A 27 -13.60 15.78 3.02
CA LEU A 27 -14.58 15.57 1.95
C LEU A 27 -15.54 14.42 2.30
N MET A 28 -15.03 13.29 2.81
CA MET A 28 -15.87 12.16 3.25
C MET A 28 -16.93 12.57 4.26
N ASN A 29 -16.60 13.45 5.20
CA ASN A 29 -17.57 13.92 6.18
C ASN A 29 -18.65 14.82 5.57
N ARG A 30 -18.37 15.49 4.45
CA ARG A 30 -19.33 16.37 3.76
C ARG A 30 -20.26 15.62 2.81
N ILE A 31 -19.69 14.75 1.97
CA ILE A 31 -20.44 14.08 0.89
C ILE A 31 -20.69 12.59 1.13
N GLY A 32 -20.10 12.00 2.17
CA GLY A 32 -20.17 10.57 2.49
C GLY A 32 -19.02 9.76 1.89
N ARG A 33 -18.81 8.57 2.44
CA ARG A 33 -17.72 7.64 2.04
C ARG A 33 -17.92 7.09 0.63
N LYS A 34 -19.14 6.60 0.34
CA LYS A 34 -19.51 6.02 -0.96
C LYS A 34 -19.32 7.03 -2.08
N LYS A 35 -19.84 8.27 -1.93
CA LYS A 35 -19.69 9.31 -2.93
C LYS A 35 -18.23 9.69 -3.14
N THR A 36 -17.41 9.74 -2.08
CA THR A 36 -15.98 10.01 -2.19
C THR A 36 -15.26 8.93 -3.00
N VAL A 37 -15.60 7.64 -2.81
CA VAL A 37 -15.07 6.53 -3.62
C VAL A 37 -15.51 6.65 -5.08
N VAL A 38 -16.78 6.99 -5.33
CA VAL A 38 -17.28 7.19 -6.71
C VAL A 38 -16.52 8.33 -7.41
N VAL A 39 -16.30 9.45 -6.72
CA VAL A 39 -15.49 10.57 -7.25
C VAL A 39 -14.05 10.14 -7.54
N SER A 40 -13.44 9.33 -6.66
CA SER A 40 -12.08 8.81 -6.89
C SER A 40 -11.99 7.94 -8.14
N PHE A 41 -13.00 7.10 -8.40
CA PHE A 41 -13.07 6.31 -9.62
C PHE A 41 -13.23 7.19 -10.87
N ALA A 42 -14.05 8.25 -10.81
CA ALA A 42 -14.19 9.18 -11.92
C ALA A 42 -12.85 9.87 -12.27
N ILE A 43 -12.13 10.37 -11.25
CA ILE A 43 -10.80 10.97 -11.43
C ILE A 43 -9.80 9.96 -12.02
N THR A 44 -9.81 8.71 -11.52
CA THR A 44 -8.92 7.64 -12.00
C THR A 44 -9.23 7.27 -13.45
N ALA A 45 -10.50 7.15 -13.82
CA ALA A 45 -10.90 6.86 -15.21
C ALA A 45 -10.46 7.99 -16.18
N LEU A 46 -10.67 9.25 -15.79
CA LEU A 46 -10.22 10.39 -16.56
C LEU A 46 -8.69 10.41 -16.71
N ALA A 47 -7.95 10.13 -15.63
CA ALA A 47 -6.49 10.04 -15.64
C ALA A 47 -5.99 9.00 -16.65
N MET A 48 -6.66 7.85 -16.74
CA MET A 48 -6.31 6.79 -17.69
C MET A 48 -6.57 7.15 -19.14
N LEU A 49 -7.47 8.09 -19.42
CA LEU A 49 -7.75 8.53 -20.79
C LEU A 49 -6.76 9.60 -21.30
N ILE A 50 -6.06 10.31 -20.43
CA ILE A 50 -5.12 11.37 -20.82
C ILE A 50 -4.01 10.85 -21.75
N PRO A 51 -3.30 9.72 -21.47
CA PRO A 51 -2.27 9.20 -22.37
C PRO A 51 -2.81 8.70 -23.71
N VAL A 52 -4.11 8.44 -23.80
CA VAL A 52 -4.77 8.06 -25.06
C VAL A 52 -4.91 9.26 -26.00
N LEU A 53 -5.15 10.46 -25.45
CA LEU A 53 -5.27 11.71 -26.23
C LEU A 53 -3.92 12.10 -26.81
N LYS A 54 -2.88 12.09 -26.00
CA LYS A 54 -1.50 12.39 -26.43
C LYS A 54 -0.50 11.70 -25.53
N TYR A 55 0.38 10.91 -26.12
CA TYR A 55 1.41 10.18 -25.42
C TYR A 55 2.75 10.92 -25.46
N ASP A 56 2.88 11.94 -24.62
CA ASP A 56 4.14 12.62 -24.34
C ASP A 56 4.40 12.73 -22.83
N PHE A 57 5.60 13.17 -22.46
CA PHE A 57 6.01 13.20 -21.06
C PHE A 57 5.11 14.06 -20.18
N ALA A 58 4.67 15.22 -20.67
CA ALA A 58 3.82 16.14 -19.89
C ALA A 58 2.43 15.52 -19.62
N PHE A 59 1.81 14.92 -20.64
CA PHE A 59 0.51 14.24 -20.51
C PHE A 59 0.60 13.02 -19.60
N VAL A 60 1.69 12.23 -19.69
CA VAL A 60 1.92 11.11 -18.78
C VAL A 60 2.09 11.61 -17.35
N LEU A 61 2.84 12.69 -17.12
CA LEU A 61 3.04 13.25 -15.77
C LEU A 61 1.71 13.73 -15.16
N VAL A 62 0.88 14.41 -15.95
CA VAL A 62 -0.47 14.85 -15.52
C VAL A 62 -1.36 13.64 -15.20
N ALA A 63 -1.34 12.61 -16.06
CA ALA A 63 -2.09 11.38 -15.84
C ALA A 63 -1.69 10.71 -14.51
N PHE A 64 -0.39 10.56 -14.24
CA PHE A 64 0.10 9.97 -12.99
C PHE A 64 -0.18 10.84 -11.77
N ALA A 65 -0.15 12.17 -11.91
CA ALA A 65 -0.59 13.06 -10.84
C ALA A 65 -2.09 12.86 -10.52
N MET A 66 -2.95 12.82 -11.54
CA MET A 66 -4.38 12.55 -11.35
C MET A 66 -4.64 11.14 -10.80
N LEU A 67 -3.87 10.13 -11.23
CA LEU A 67 -3.92 8.79 -10.64
C LEU A 67 -3.55 8.82 -9.16
N GLY A 68 -2.54 9.59 -8.78
CA GLY A 68 -2.15 9.81 -7.39
C GLY A 68 -3.30 10.41 -6.56
N ILE A 69 -3.98 11.42 -7.10
CA ILE A 69 -5.17 12.05 -6.50
C ILE A 69 -6.27 11.00 -6.30
N GLY A 70 -6.68 10.32 -7.37
CA GLY A 70 -7.73 9.30 -7.34
C GLY A 70 -7.40 8.16 -6.38
N ASN A 71 -6.16 7.64 -6.41
CA ASN A 71 -5.73 6.56 -5.54
C ASN A 71 -5.67 6.98 -4.06
N THR A 72 -5.23 8.20 -3.75
CA THR A 72 -5.28 8.74 -2.38
C THR A 72 -6.71 8.80 -1.88
N MET A 73 -7.62 9.40 -2.65
CA MET A 73 -9.04 9.49 -2.29
C MET A 73 -9.65 8.09 -2.09
N LEU A 74 -9.34 7.16 -2.99
CA LEU A 74 -9.82 5.78 -2.90
C LEU A 74 -9.34 5.11 -1.62
N GLN A 75 -8.05 5.16 -1.33
CA GLN A 75 -7.49 4.48 -0.15
C GLN A 75 -7.97 5.08 1.17
N VAL A 76 -8.16 6.40 1.23
CA VAL A 76 -8.70 7.07 2.42
C VAL A 76 -10.16 6.71 2.66
N ALA A 77 -10.99 6.61 1.61
CA ALA A 77 -12.43 6.44 1.73
C ALA A 77 -12.88 4.98 1.73
N LEU A 78 -12.17 4.08 1.02
CA LEU A 78 -12.58 2.69 0.86
C LEU A 78 -12.55 1.91 2.17
N ASN A 79 -11.49 2.04 2.95
CA ASN A 79 -11.35 1.28 4.19
C ASN A 79 -12.43 1.64 5.23
N PRO A 80 -12.76 2.92 5.49
CA PRO A 80 -13.92 3.28 6.29
C PRO A 80 -15.25 2.85 5.67
N LEU A 81 -15.38 2.83 4.34
CA LEU A 81 -16.60 2.34 3.68
C LEU A 81 -16.84 0.85 3.98
N VAL A 82 -15.78 0.04 4.02
CA VAL A 82 -15.86 -1.39 4.36
C VAL A 82 -16.45 -1.60 5.75
N THR A 83 -16.21 -0.70 6.72
CA THR A 83 -16.79 -0.82 8.08
C THR A 83 -18.32 -0.70 8.09
N ASN A 84 -18.92 -0.17 7.03
CA ASN A 84 -20.39 -0.09 6.91
C ASN A 84 -21.03 -1.40 6.42
N VAL A 85 -20.24 -2.30 5.84
CA VAL A 85 -20.77 -3.54 5.19
C VAL A 85 -20.32 -4.82 5.87
N VAL A 86 -19.32 -4.77 6.76
CA VAL A 86 -18.83 -5.96 7.48
C VAL A 86 -18.73 -5.71 8.97
N SER A 87 -18.90 -6.79 9.76
CA SER A 87 -18.71 -6.75 11.21
C SER A 87 -17.23 -6.53 11.57
N ALA A 88 -16.98 -5.97 12.76
CA ALA A 88 -15.63 -5.70 13.26
C ALA A 88 -14.72 -6.96 13.25
N GLU A 89 -15.28 -8.14 13.54
CA GLU A 89 -14.58 -9.41 13.56
C GLU A 89 -14.04 -9.80 12.17
N LYS A 90 -14.78 -9.49 11.09
CA LYS A 90 -14.40 -9.83 9.71
C LYS A 90 -13.64 -8.70 9.02
N LEU A 91 -13.54 -7.53 9.64
CA LEU A 91 -12.97 -6.33 9.02
C LEU A 91 -11.55 -6.55 8.54
N THR A 92 -10.67 -7.09 9.39
CA THR A 92 -9.26 -7.33 9.05
C THR A 92 -9.12 -8.27 7.85
N GLY A 93 -9.85 -9.39 7.85
CA GLY A 93 -9.84 -10.34 6.73
C GLY A 93 -10.34 -9.72 5.43
N THR A 94 -11.42 -8.93 5.49
CA THR A 94 -12.00 -8.27 4.32
C THR A 94 -11.04 -7.22 3.73
N ILE A 95 -10.42 -6.37 4.55
CA ILE A 95 -9.39 -5.42 4.09
C ILE A 95 -8.22 -6.17 3.46
N THR A 96 -7.81 -7.30 4.04
CA THR A 96 -6.71 -8.13 3.50
C THR A 96 -7.07 -8.74 2.15
N LEU A 97 -8.30 -9.23 1.95
CA LEU A 97 -8.77 -9.68 0.64
C LEU A 97 -8.79 -8.54 -0.39
N GLY A 98 -9.12 -7.32 0.02
CA GLY A 98 -8.98 -6.14 -0.84
C GLY A 98 -7.52 -5.89 -1.27
N GLN A 99 -6.56 -6.05 -0.35
CA GLN A 99 -5.13 -5.98 -0.68
C GLN A 99 -4.69 -7.12 -1.61
N PHE A 100 -5.27 -8.33 -1.49
CA PHE A 100 -5.04 -9.42 -2.43
C PHE A 100 -5.47 -9.05 -3.85
N ILE A 101 -6.67 -8.49 -4.04
CA ILE A 101 -7.15 -8.04 -5.36
C ILE A 101 -6.22 -6.96 -5.93
N LYS A 102 -5.75 -6.01 -5.10
CA LYS A 102 -4.79 -5.00 -5.49
C LYS A 102 -3.45 -5.62 -5.93
N ALA A 103 -2.93 -6.59 -5.19
CA ALA A 103 -1.69 -7.28 -5.52
C ALA A 103 -1.83 -8.10 -6.82
N MET A 104 -2.96 -8.79 -7.01
CA MET A 104 -3.27 -9.52 -8.24
C MET A 104 -3.35 -8.58 -9.45
N SER A 105 -3.95 -7.41 -9.31
CA SER A 105 -3.99 -6.39 -10.36
C SER A 105 -2.59 -5.89 -10.74
N SER A 106 -1.71 -5.72 -9.76
CA SER A 106 -0.31 -5.33 -9.99
C SER A 106 0.48 -6.43 -10.73
N PHE A 107 0.19 -7.70 -10.45
CA PHE A 107 0.78 -8.84 -11.15
C PHE A 107 0.26 -8.97 -12.59
N LEU A 108 -1.04 -8.74 -12.81
CA LEU A 108 -1.66 -8.82 -14.13
C LEU A 108 -1.26 -7.67 -15.06
N GLY A 109 -0.88 -6.52 -14.54
CA GLY A 109 -0.56 -5.33 -15.35
C GLY A 109 0.48 -5.59 -16.44
N PRO A 110 1.70 -6.10 -16.13
CA PRO A 110 2.71 -6.41 -17.13
C PRO A 110 2.26 -7.50 -18.13
N ILE A 111 1.49 -8.48 -17.67
CA ILE A 111 0.96 -9.57 -18.53
C ILE A 111 -0.02 -8.98 -19.56
N LEU A 112 -0.95 -8.15 -19.13
CA LEU A 112 -1.89 -7.47 -20.03
C LEU A 112 -1.15 -6.56 -21.02
N ALA A 113 -0.15 -5.81 -20.55
CA ALA A 113 0.67 -4.98 -21.42
C ALA A 113 1.39 -5.81 -22.51
N ALA A 114 1.94 -6.96 -22.15
CA ALA A 114 2.57 -7.89 -23.09
C ALA A 114 1.55 -8.50 -24.08
N MET A 115 0.38 -8.90 -23.61
CA MET A 115 -0.70 -9.41 -24.46
C MET A 115 -1.18 -8.37 -25.48
N PHE A 116 -1.32 -7.12 -25.05
CA PHE A 116 -1.73 -6.04 -25.95
C PHE A 116 -0.61 -5.55 -26.87
N ALA A 117 0.65 -5.84 -26.60
CA ALA A 117 1.78 -5.40 -27.42
C ALA A 117 1.65 -5.81 -28.89
N GLY A 118 1.02 -6.98 -29.17
CA GLY A 118 0.72 -7.46 -30.52
C GLY A 118 -0.56 -6.90 -31.14
N SER A 119 -1.33 -6.07 -30.43
CA SER A 119 -2.56 -5.45 -30.94
C SER A 119 -2.28 -4.20 -31.77
N VAL A 120 -3.28 -3.73 -32.55
CA VAL A 120 -3.22 -2.50 -33.34
C VAL A 120 -2.85 -1.27 -32.47
N TRP A 121 -3.29 -1.26 -31.22
CA TRP A 121 -3.03 -0.16 -30.28
C TRP A 121 -1.72 -0.37 -29.48
N GLY A 122 -1.09 -1.53 -29.65
CA GLY A 122 0.09 -1.92 -28.90
C GLY A 122 -0.20 -1.96 -27.38
N TRP A 123 0.84 -1.95 -26.58
CA TRP A 123 0.72 -1.98 -25.11
C TRP A 123 -0.10 -0.81 -24.53
N LYS A 124 -0.28 0.29 -25.27
CA LYS A 124 -1.09 1.45 -24.85
C LYS A 124 -2.57 1.12 -24.70
N ALA A 125 -3.05 0.00 -25.27
CA ALA A 125 -4.42 -0.49 -25.07
C ALA A 125 -4.78 -0.71 -23.59
N ILE A 126 -3.78 -0.84 -22.71
CA ILE A 126 -3.98 -0.98 -21.26
C ILE A 126 -4.71 0.23 -20.65
N PHE A 127 -4.48 1.44 -21.16
CA PHE A 127 -5.09 2.67 -20.63
C PHE A 127 -6.62 2.69 -20.80
N PRO A 128 -7.18 2.54 -22.01
CA PRO A 128 -8.64 2.50 -22.18
C PRO A 128 -9.28 1.27 -21.51
N VAL A 129 -8.58 0.14 -21.44
CA VAL A 129 -9.08 -1.05 -20.71
C VAL A 129 -9.22 -0.76 -19.22
N TYR A 130 -8.20 -0.17 -18.59
CA TYR A 130 -8.28 0.22 -17.18
C TYR A 130 -9.32 1.32 -16.94
N ALA A 131 -9.48 2.29 -17.85
CA ALA A 131 -10.54 3.26 -17.77
C ALA A 131 -11.92 2.59 -17.79
N ALA A 132 -12.15 1.65 -18.70
CA ALA A 132 -13.41 0.93 -18.81
C ALA A 132 -13.71 0.10 -17.54
N VAL A 133 -12.73 -0.65 -17.01
CA VAL A 133 -12.88 -1.42 -15.76
C VAL A 133 -13.19 -0.48 -14.59
N THR A 134 -12.53 0.68 -14.52
CA THR A 134 -12.77 1.67 -13.46
C THR A 134 -14.19 2.27 -13.56
N VAL A 135 -14.67 2.56 -14.78
CA VAL A 135 -16.04 3.05 -14.99
C VAL A 135 -17.08 1.96 -14.62
N LEU A 136 -16.83 0.70 -14.96
CA LEU A 136 -17.69 -0.40 -14.54
C LEU A 136 -17.76 -0.56 -13.02
N ALA A 137 -16.60 -0.48 -12.35
CA ALA A 137 -16.53 -0.51 -10.88
C ALA A 137 -17.24 0.70 -10.26
N MET A 138 -17.09 1.88 -10.84
CA MET A 138 -17.80 3.10 -10.44
C MET A 138 -19.30 2.94 -10.54
N ALA A 139 -19.80 2.44 -11.69
CA ALA A 139 -21.21 2.22 -11.93
C ALA A 139 -21.77 1.19 -10.96
N TRP A 140 -21.08 0.07 -10.77
CA TRP A 140 -21.48 -0.95 -9.80
C TRP A 140 -21.61 -0.38 -8.39
N LEU A 141 -20.58 0.34 -7.91
CA LEU A 141 -20.64 0.95 -6.58
C LEU A 141 -21.79 1.98 -6.50
N ALA A 142 -22.00 2.79 -7.53
CA ALA A 142 -23.03 3.82 -7.55
C ALA A 142 -24.44 3.23 -7.34
N VAL A 143 -24.74 2.08 -7.97
CA VAL A 143 -26.05 1.41 -7.85
C VAL A 143 -26.17 0.52 -6.60
N SER A 144 -25.06 0.13 -5.97
CA SER A 144 -25.06 -0.74 -4.78
C SER A 144 -25.73 -0.04 -3.58
N PRO A 145 -26.72 -0.63 -2.92
CA PRO A 145 -27.38 -0.03 -1.76
C PRO A 145 -26.50 -0.18 -0.51
N ILE A 146 -25.62 0.79 -0.24
CA ILE A 146 -24.81 0.82 0.97
C ILE A 146 -25.42 1.88 1.90
N GLN A 147 -25.86 1.45 3.08
CA GLN A 147 -26.30 2.35 4.14
C GLN A 147 -25.06 2.84 4.90
N GLU A 148 -24.73 4.12 4.74
CA GLU A 148 -23.66 4.72 5.52
C GLU A 148 -24.19 5.07 6.90
N GLN A 149 -23.47 4.64 7.94
CA GLN A 149 -23.75 5.13 9.29
C GLN A 149 -23.47 6.63 9.29
N LEU A 150 -24.47 7.40 9.69
CA LEU A 150 -24.32 8.82 9.95
C LEU A 150 -23.36 8.96 11.14
N ILE A 151 -22.08 9.14 10.84
CA ILE A 151 -21.14 9.58 11.88
C ILE A 151 -21.55 11.01 12.21
N GLU A 152 -21.67 11.32 13.50
CA GLU A 152 -21.92 12.68 13.96
C GLU A 152 -21.06 13.64 13.13
N LYS A 153 -21.66 14.75 12.67
CA LYS A 153 -21.01 15.80 11.86
C LYS A 153 -19.86 16.45 12.65
N SER A 154 -18.84 15.68 12.98
CA SER A 154 -17.64 16.22 13.58
C SER A 154 -16.83 16.88 12.46
N GLU A 155 -16.58 18.16 12.59
CA GLU A 155 -15.72 18.84 11.64
C GLU A 155 -14.31 18.23 11.68
N ILE A 156 -13.95 17.48 10.62
CA ILE A 156 -12.56 17.07 10.42
C ILE A 156 -11.76 18.32 10.06
N THR A 157 -10.75 18.60 10.86
CA THR A 157 -9.76 19.63 10.59
C THR A 157 -8.36 19.03 10.66
N PHE A 158 -7.37 19.67 10.03
CA PHE A 158 -5.98 19.24 10.15
C PHE A 158 -5.55 19.09 11.62
N ALA A 159 -5.84 20.11 12.45
CA ALA A 159 -5.49 20.09 13.87
C ALA A 159 -6.12 18.90 14.60
N ARG A 160 -7.39 18.60 14.33
CA ARG A 160 -8.11 17.48 14.95
C ARG A 160 -7.59 16.13 14.48
N THR A 161 -7.27 15.98 13.18
CA THR A 161 -6.67 14.75 12.65
C THR A 161 -5.28 14.51 13.25
N PHE A 162 -4.43 15.53 13.31
CA PHE A 162 -3.13 15.39 13.94
C PHE A 162 -3.19 15.24 15.47
N SER A 163 -4.25 15.72 16.12
CA SER A 163 -4.45 15.47 17.55
C SER A 163 -4.63 14.01 17.90
N LEU A 164 -5.01 13.15 16.94
CA LEU A 164 -5.07 11.70 17.13
C LEU A 164 -3.70 11.09 17.42
N LEU A 165 -2.61 11.74 17.00
CA LEU A 165 -1.24 11.33 17.35
C LEU A 165 -0.93 11.46 18.85
N ARG A 166 -1.79 12.07 19.64
CA ARG A 166 -1.69 12.05 21.12
C ARG A 166 -2.09 10.69 21.71
N ASP A 167 -2.89 9.90 20.97
CA ASP A 167 -3.17 8.52 21.37
C ASP A 167 -1.96 7.63 21.09
N LYS A 168 -1.48 6.93 22.11
CA LYS A 168 -0.30 6.08 22.06
C LYS A 168 -0.38 5.00 20.97
N TYR A 169 -1.56 4.41 20.76
CA TYR A 169 -1.72 3.36 19.75
C TYR A 169 -1.76 3.93 18.34
N ILE A 170 -2.45 5.06 18.17
CA ILE A 170 -2.56 5.70 16.85
C ILE A 170 -1.21 6.20 16.36
N VAL A 171 -0.39 6.85 17.21
CA VAL A 171 0.94 7.30 16.79
C VAL A 171 1.85 6.12 16.44
N LEU A 172 1.82 5.04 17.25
CA LEU A 172 2.62 3.86 16.98
C LEU A 172 2.20 3.18 15.67
N PHE A 173 0.90 3.07 15.40
CA PHE A 173 0.39 2.48 14.17
C PHE A 173 0.63 3.36 12.95
N PHE A 174 0.55 4.68 13.10
CA PHE A 174 0.92 5.64 12.05
C PHE A 174 2.40 5.47 11.63
N ILE A 175 3.32 5.45 12.61
CA ILE A 175 4.74 5.17 12.35
C ILE A 175 4.91 3.77 11.76
N GLY A 176 4.12 2.78 12.22
CA GLY A 176 4.11 1.42 11.66
C GLY A 176 3.77 1.40 10.18
N ILE A 177 2.76 2.15 9.74
CA ILE A 177 2.42 2.27 8.31
C ILE A 177 3.54 2.97 7.53
N LEU A 178 4.13 4.02 8.09
CA LEU A 178 5.24 4.74 7.46
C LEU A 178 6.45 3.83 7.25
N VAL A 179 6.84 3.07 8.27
CA VAL A 179 7.92 2.07 8.19
C VAL A 179 7.56 0.97 7.20
N LEU A 180 6.35 0.42 7.30
CA LEU A 180 5.90 -0.69 6.46
C LEU A 180 5.98 -0.33 4.97
N VAL A 181 5.39 0.79 4.58
CA VAL A 181 5.37 1.22 3.17
C VAL A 181 6.74 1.68 2.71
N GLY A 182 7.52 2.34 3.59
CA GLY A 182 8.91 2.70 3.30
C GLY A 182 9.76 1.48 2.98
N VAL A 183 9.66 0.41 3.79
CA VAL A 183 10.37 -0.84 3.56
C VAL A 183 9.88 -1.53 2.29
N ASP A 184 8.58 -1.57 2.01
CA ASP A 184 8.02 -2.15 0.79
C ASP A 184 8.64 -1.55 -0.48
N VAL A 185 8.59 -0.22 -0.58
CA VAL A 185 9.14 0.50 -1.73
C VAL A 185 10.68 0.37 -1.77
N GLY A 186 11.33 0.46 -0.60
CA GLY A 186 12.78 0.27 -0.47
C GLY A 186 13.23 -1.10 -0.95
N MET A 187 12.52 -2.17 -0.58
CA MET A 187 12.81 -3.53 -1.06
C MET A 187 12.62 -3.66 -2.57
N GLY A 188 11.56 -3.04 -3.13
CA GLY A 188 11.32 -3.03 -4.58
C GLY A 188 12.48 -2.43 -5.37
N VAL A 189 13.20 -1.46 -4.82
CA VAL A 189 14.40 -0.88 -5.43
C VAL A 189 15.63 -1.73 -5.15
N THR A 190 15.74 -2.33 -3.96
CA THR A 190 16.91 -3.08 -3.51
C THR A 190 17.04 -4.45 -4.17
N PHE A 191 15.92 -5.20 -4.36
CA PHE A 191 15.99 -6.57 -4.89
C PHE A 191 16.67 -6.67 -6.26
N PRO A 192 16.31 -5.89 -7.29
CA PRO A 192 17.00 -5.99 -8.58
C PRO A 192 18.49 -5.65 -8.46
N LYS A 193 18.83 -4.61 -7.72
CA LYS A 193 20.23 -4.19 -7.53
C LYS A 193 21.05 -5.24 -6.78
N LEU A 194 20.45 -5.88 -5.77
CA LEU A 194 21.08 -6.97 -5.01
C LEU A 194 21.40 -8.18 -5.92
N LEU A 195 20.47 -8.55 -6.82
CA LEU A 195 20.68 -9.64 -7.76
C LEU A 195 21.74 -9.31 -8.81
N GLN A 196 21.84 -8.05 -9.25
CA GLN A 196 22.93 -7.59 -10.10
C GLN A 196 24.27 -7.67 -9.37
N GLU A 197 24.35 -7.16 -8.13
CA GLU A 197 25.59 -7.11 -7.35
C GLU A 197 26.10 -8.51 -6.97
N ARG A 198 25.21 -9.38 -6.45
CA ARG A 198 25.61 -10.67 -5.87
C ARG A 198 25.62 -11.84 -6.83
N CYS A 199 24.78 -11.78 -7.86
CA CYS A 199 24.60 -12.88 -8.83
C CYS A 199 25.02 -12.48 -10.23
N SER A 200 25.54 -11.27 -10.46
CA SER A 200 25.95 -10.75 -11.78
C SER A 200 24.85 -10.87 -12.85
N LEU A 201 23.58 -10.79 -12.44
CA LEU A 201 22.46 -10.91 -13.37
C LEU A 201 22.32 -9.63 -14.21
N PRO A 202 22.04 -9.75 -15.52
CA PRO A 202 21.71 -8.59 -16.33
C PRO A 202 20.42 -7.95 -15.84
N LEU A 203 20.26 -6.63 -16.07
CA LEU A 203 19.14 -5.82 -15.60
C LEU A 203 17.76 -6.44 -15.93
N GLU A 204 17.64 -7.01 -17.14
CA GLU A 204 16.41 -7.65 -17.62
C GLU A 204 15.98 -8.84 -16.73
N LYS A 205 16.96 -9.63 -16.26
CA LYS A 205 16.72 -10.80 -15.41
C LYS A 205 16.65 -10.43 -13.92
N ALA A 206 17.29 -9.35 -13.51
CA ALA A 206 17.31 -8.90 -12.12
C ALA A 206 15.90 -8.51 -11.60
N GLY A 207 15.00 -8.12 -12.49
CA GLY A 207 13.60 -7.85 -12.15
C GLY A 207 12.83 -9.06 -11.59
N MET A 208 13.36 -10.30 -11.77
CA MET A 208 12.74 -11.51 -11.22
C MET A 208 12.61 -11.48 -9.68
N GLY A 209 13.49 -10.75 -8.98
CA GLY A 209 13.38 -10.56 -7.54
C GLY A 209 12.06 -9.90 -7.15
N ASN A 210 11.68 -8.85 -7.85
CA ASN A 210 10.39 -8.18 -7.63
C ASN A 210 9.21 -9.08 -8.03
N SER A 211 9.34 -9.87 -9.10
CA SER A 211 8.28 -10.81 -9.52
C SER A 211 8.02 -11.86 -8.45
N VAL A 212 9.06 -12.46 -7.88
CA VAL A 212 8.95 -13.43 -6.78
C VAL A 212 8.35 -12.77 -5.53
N TYR A 213 8.79 -11.57 -5.19
CA TYR A 213 8.24 -10.80 -4.07
C TYR A 213 6.75 -10.55 -4.22
N PHE A 214 6.31 -10.00 -5.36
CA PHE A 214 4.89 -9.69 -5.59
C PHE A 214 4.03 -10.95 -5.68
N LEU A 215 4.54 -12.03 -6.26
CA LEU A 215 3.84 -13.33 -6.27
C LEU A 215 3.63 -13.85 -4.84
N ALA A 216 4.69 -13.91 -4.04
CA ALA A 216 4.63 -14.36 -2.65
C ALA A 216 3.71 -13.47 -1.81
N ARG A 217 3.77 -12.15 -1.99
CA ARG A 217 2.87 -11.19 -1.35
C ARG A 217 1.40 -11.41 -1.75
N THR A 218 1.14 -11.69 -3.01
CA THR A 218 -0.21 -11.99 -3.50
C THR A 218 -0.77 -13.25 -2.86
N VAL A 219 0.01 -14.34 -2.85
CA VAL A 219 -0.34 -15.60 -2.18
C VAL A 219 -0.55 -15.38 -0.67
N GLY A 220 0.36 -14.65 -0.04
CA GLY A 220 0.28 -14.31 1.39
C GLY A 220 -0.96 -13.49 1.73
N ALA A 221 -1.34 -12.52 0.89
CA ALA A 221 -2.54 -11.71 1.08
C ALA A 221 -3.82 -12.55 0.95
N PHE A 222 -3.86 -13.47 -0.03
CA PHE A 222 -4.99 -14.39 -0.18
C PHE A 222 -5.14 -15.31 1.04
N LEU A 223 -4.08 -16.04 1.38
CA LEU A 223 -4.09 -16.96 2.52
C LEU A 223 -4.39 -16.22 3.83
N GLY A 224 -3.73 -15.08 4.04
CA GLY A 224 -3.96 -14.25 5.22
C GLY A 224 -5.37 -13.69 5.29
N GLY A 225 -5.97 -13.27 4.16
CA GLY A 225 -7.35 -12.81 4.13
C GLY A 225 -8.34 -13.88 4.62
N VAL A 226 -8.16 -15.12 4.18
CA VAL A 226 -8.98 -16.26 4.63
C VAL A 226 -8.71 -16.59 6.10
N VAL A 227 -7.46 -16.65 6.49
CA VAL A 227 -7.05 -17.00 7.87
C VAL A 227 -7.52 -15.94 8.86
N LEU A 228 -7.36 -14.65 8.54
CA LEU A 228 -7.72 -13.54 9.42
C LEU A 228 -9.24 -13.34 9.62
N MET A 229 -10.07 -14.03 8.83
CA MET A 229 -11.51 -14.08 9.10
C MET A 229 -11.86 -14.99 10.28
N ARG A 230 -10.97 -15.90 10.68
CA ARG A 230 -11.22 -16.93 11.71
C ARG A 230 -10.21 -16.91 12.86
N PHE A 231 -9.02 -16.35 12.65
CA PHE A 231 -7.93 -16.37 13.61
C PHE A 231 -7.55 -14.97 14.08
N SER A 232 -6.92 -14.90 15.26
CA SER A 232 -6.51 -13.65 15.89
C SER A 232 -5.50 -12.87 15.04
N ALA A 233 -5.87 -11.62 14.68
CA ALA A 233 -5.02 -10.69 13.96
C ALA A 233 -3.68 -10.43 14.69
N SER A 234 -3.68 -10.43 16.02
CA SER A 234 -2.50 -10.21 16.84
C SER A 234 -1.48 -11.35 16.75
N LYS A 235 -1.95 -12.61 16.78
CA LYS A 235 -1.05 -13.77 16.60
C LYS A 235 -0.48 -13.79 15.18
N PHE A 236 -1.32 -13.49 14.18
CA PHE A 236 -0.90 -13.44 12.80
C PHE A 236 0.11 -12.31 12.57
N PHE A 237 -0.11 -11.11 13.14
CA PHE A 237 0.84 -9.99 13.09
C PHE A 237 2.20 -10.39 13.66
N THR A 238 2.20 -11.08 14.82
CA THR A 238 3.45 -11.55 15.45
C THR A 238 4.22 -12.50 14.54
N ALA A 239 3.55 -13.53 14.02
CA ALA A 239 4.20 -14.50 13.12
C ALA A 239 4.73 -13.83 11.84
N SER A 240 3.93 -12.97 11.22
CA SER A 240 4.28 -12.25 10.00
C SER A 240 5.45 -11.28 10.20
N SER A 241 5.45 -10.49 11.28
CA SER A 241 6.54 -9.54 11.57
C SER A 241 7.86 -10.25 11.86
N CYS A 242 7.83 -11.35 12.61
CA CYS A 242 9.02 -12.16 12.88
C CYS A 242 9.53 -12.87 11.63
N LEU A 243 8.62 -13.45 10.81
CA LEU A 243 8.99 -14.09 9.54
C LEU A 243 9.69 -13.10 8.60
N ALA A 244 9.16 -11.89 8.47
CA ALA A 244 9.77 -10.86 7.63
C ALA A 244 11.13 -10.41 8.17
N LEU A 245 11.32 -10.27 9.49
CA LEU A 245 12.63 -9.96 10.07
C LEU A 245 13.64 -11.07 9.80
N VAL A 246 13.27 -12.33 10.05
CA VAL A 246 14.13 -13.50 9.76
C VAL A 246 14.52 -13.53 8.28
N SER A 247 13.57 -13.20 7.40
CA SER A 247 13.82 -13.14 5.95
C SER A 247 14.82 -12.04 5.59
N LEU A 248 14.71 -10.85 6.19
CA LEU A 248 15.68 -9.76 5.99
C LEU A 248 17.08 -10.14 6.47
N VAL A 249 17.17 -10.76 7.66
CA VAL A 249 18.44 -11.27 8.19
C VAL A 249 19.00 -12.35 7.25
N GLY A 250 18.17 -13.28 6.80
CA GLY A 250 18.58 -14.31 5.83
C GLY A 250 19.12 -13.71 4.51
N LEU A 251 18.49 -12.64 4.01
CA LEU A 251 18.94 -11.92 2.82
C LEU A 251 20.34 -11.30 3.00
N ILE A 252 20.65 -10.77 4.20
CA ILE A 252 21.98 -10.18 4.48
C ILE A 252 23.09 -11.22 4.23
N PHE A 253 22.87 -12.46 4.64
CA PHE A 253 23.86 -13.54 4.50
C PHE A 253 23.77 -14.31 3.18
N SER A 254 22.69 -14.15 2.40
CA SER A 254 22.49 -14.87 1.15
C SER A 254 23.46 -14.41 0.06
N ARG A 255 24.11 -15.37 -0.63
CA ARG A 255 25.10 -15.11 -1.69
C ARG A 255 24.71 -15.69 -3.04
N ASN A 256 23.84 -16.66 -3.08
CA ASN A 256 23.40 -17.31 -4.30
C ASN A 256 21.95 -16.97 -4.66
N LEU A 257 21.60 -17.09 -5.93
CA LEU A 257 20.30 -16.75 -6.48
C LEU A 257 19.14 -17.45 -5.75
N THR A 258 19.26 -18.75 -5.54
CA THR A 258 18.19 -19.56 -4.93
C THR A 258 17.88 -19.11 -3.50
N MET A 259 18.91 -18.87 -2.69
CA MET A 259 18.74 -18.37 -1.32
C MET A 259 18.14 -16.97 -1.30
N ILE A 260 18.60 -16.07 -2.18
CA ILE A 260 18.06 -14.72 -2.28
C ILE A 260 16.56 -14.79 -2.63
N LEU A 261 16.19 -15.52 -3.67
CA LEU A 261 14.79 -15.65 -4.08
C LEU A 261 13.92 -16.33 -3.03
N PHE A 262 14.46 -17.31 -2.29
CA PHE A 262 13.77 -17.96 -1.17
C PHE A 262 13.43 -16.96 -0.06
N PHE A 263 14.42 -16.18 0.40
CA PHE A 263 14.18 -15.19 1.46
C PHE A 263 13.35 -13.98 0.97
N VAL A 264 13.45 -13.61 -0.32
CA VAL A 264 12.55 -12.63 -0.93
C VAL A 264 11.09 -13.11 -0.89
N ALA A 265 10.84 -14.37 -1.21
CA ALA A 265 9.51 -14.96 -1.12
C ALA A 265 9.00 -15.01 0.33
N LEU A 266 9.82 -15.45 1.28
CA LEU A 266 9.46 -15.45 2.70
C LEU A 266 9.16 -14.04 3.22
N PHE A 267 9.93 -13.03 2.80
CA PHE A 267 9.66 -11.65 3.15
C PHE A 267 8.30 -11.20 2.60
N GLY A 268 8.00 -11.52 1.32
CA GLY A 268 6.71 -11.21 0.70
C GLY A 268 5.52 -11.82 1.45
N LEU A 269 5.64 -13.09 1.88
CA LEU A 269 4.62 -13.77 2.69
C LEU A 269 4.44 -13.08 4.07
N GLY A 270 5.54 -12.78 4.75
CA GLY A 270 5.50 -12.11 6.07
C GLY A 270 4.97 -10.68 5.99
N TYR A 271 5.28 -9.96 4.92
CA TYR A 271 4.85 -8.57 4.72
C TYR A 271 3.34 -8.46 4.43
N ALA A 272 2.77 -9.40 3.68
CA ALA A 272 1.52 -9.27 2.93
C ALA A 272 0.32 -8.70 3.69
N ASN A 273 0.20 -9.01 4.99
CA ASN A 273 -1.03 -8.74 5.77
C ASN A 273 -0.87 -7.65 6.83
N LEU A 274 0.34 -7.17 7.07
CA LEU A 274 0.63 -6.26 8.19
C LEU A 274 -0.09 -4.91 8.04
N PHE A 275 -0.18 -4.38 6.81
CA PHE A 275 -0.93 -3.16 6.53
C PHE A 275 -2.39 -3.30 6.96
N SER A 276 -3.05 -4.35 6.53
CA SER A 276 -4.47 -4.61 6.81
C SER A 276 -4.74 -4.76 8.31
N ILE A 277 -3.83 -5.42 9.02
CA ILE A 277 -3.95 -5.63 10.47
C ILE A 277 -3.83 -4.30 11.21
N ILE A 278 -2.77 -3.52 10.96
CA ILE A 278 -2.57 -2.21 11.59
C ILE A 278 -3.76 -1.29 11.29
N PHE A 279 -4.17 -1.24 10.03
CA PHE A 279 -5.25 -0.36 9.59
C PHE A 279 -6.58 -0.72 10.25
N SER A 280 -6.92 -2.01 10.25
CA SER A 280 -8.14 -2.52 10.88
C SER A 280 -8.16 -2.27 12.39
N LEU A 281 -7.06 -2.57 13.09
CA LEU A 281 -6.96 -2.35 14.54
C LEU A 281 -7.05 -0.87 14.90
N SER A 282 -6.48 0.01 14.10
CA SER A 282 -6.58 1.45 14.30
C SER A 282 -8.02 1.95 14.19
N MET A 283 -8.77 1.47 13.19
CA MET A 283 -10.19 1.82 13.02
C MET A 283 -11.06 1.25 14.14
N GLN A 284 -10.76 0.00 14.59
CA GLN A 284 -11.47 -0.62 15.71
C GLN A 284 -11.18 0.08 17.05
N LYS A 285 -9.97 0.65 17.21
CA LYS A 285 -9.61 1.42 18.42
C LYS A 285 -10.42 2.70 18.53
N MET A 286 -10.72 3.37 17.42
CA MET A 286 -11.49 4.62 17.38
C MET A 286 -12.65 4.56 16.38
N PRO A 287 -13.71 3.77 16.65
CA PRO A 287 -14.80 3.53 15.70
C PRO A 287 -15.58 4.81 15.35
N GLN A 288 -15.64 5.79 16.27
CA GLN A 288 -16.30 7.08 16.05
C GLN A 288 -15.47 8.04 15.17
N LYS A 289 -14.19 7.75 14.95
CA LYS A 289 -13.25 8.60 14.19
C LYS A 289 -12.59 7.86 13.05
N THR A 290 -13.27 6.88 12.46
CA THR A 290 -12.71 6.04 11.40
C THR A 290 -12.24 6.82 10.18
N ASN A 291 -12.91 7.93 9.84
CA ASN A 291 -12.53 8.78 8.71
C ASN A 291 -11.21 9.53 8.98
N GLU A 292 -11.06 10.11 10.18
CA GLU A 292 -9.84 10.79 10.61
C GLU A 292 -8.67 9.82 10.74
N VAL A 293 -8.92 8.65 11.34
CA VAL A 293 -7.90 7.58 11.48
C VAL A 293 -7.45 7.11 10.12
N SER A 294 -8.37 6.84 9.20
CA SER A 294 -8.02 6.44 7.83
C SER A 294 -7.20 7.52 7.13
N ALA A 295 -7.64 8.79 7.17
CA ALA A 295 -6.92 9.89 6.58
C ALA A 295 -5.49 10.02 7.13
N LEU A 296 -5.33 9.91 8.47
CA LEU A 296 -4.03 9.99 9.12
C LEU A 296 -3.11 8.82 8.72
N LEU A 297 -3.61 7.59 8.75
CA LEU A 297 -2.81 6.41 8.40
C LEU A 297 -2.36 6.42 6.93
N ILE A 298 -3.21 6.96 6.03
CA ILE A 298 -2.85 7.09 4.62
C ILE A 298 -1.79 8.18 4.41
N VAL A 299 -1.72 9.22 5.26
CA VAL A 299 -0.53 10.10 5.29
C VAL A 299 0.75 9.29 5.51
N GLY A 300 0.71 8.26 6.36
CA GLY A 300 1.85 7.35 6.62
C GLY A 300 2.34 6.59 5.37
N VAL A 301 1.49 6.42 4.34
CA VAL A 301 1.91 5.81 3.06
C VAL A 301 3.03 6.63 2.36
N SER A 302 3.16 7.92 2.69
CA SER A 302 4.27 8.76 2.22
C SER A 302 5.66 8.25 2.66
N GLY A 303 5.75 7.30 3.60
CA GLY A 303 6.99 6.59 3.94
C GLY A 303 7.69 5.97 2.73
N GLY A 304 6.90 5.55 1.71
CA GLY A 304 7.41 5.09 0.42
C GLY A 304 8.18 6.14 -0.40
N ALA A 305 7.98 7.42 -0.12
CA ALA A 305 8.76 8.50 -0.73
C ALA A 305 10.04 8.84 0.07
N VAL A 306 10.10 8.47 1.35
CA VAL A 306 11.20 8.87 2.26
C VAL A 306 12.32 7.83 2.30
N LEU A 307 11.97 6.56 2.48
CA LEU A 307 12.99 5.53 2.74
C LEU A 307 13.85 5.21 1.51
N PRO A 308 13.33 5.08 0.26
CA PRO A 308 14.17 4.75 -0.90
C PRO A 308 15.31 5.74 -1.19
N PRO A 309 15.11 7.08 -1.13
CA PRO A 309 16.22 8.02 -1.25
C PRO A 309 17.28 7.85 -0.16
N LEU A 310 16.86 7.59 1.08
CA LEU A 310 17.79 7.33 2.19
C LEU A 310 18.63 6.09 1.92
N LEU A 311 18.02 5.01 1.44
CA LEU A 311 18.74 3.80 1.04
C LEU A 311 19.72 4.06 -0.10
N GLY A 312 19.37 4.93 -1.05
CA GLY A 312 20.27 5.37 -2.11
C GLY A 312 21.53 6.01 -1.56
N VAL A 313 21.39 7.00 -0.67
CA VAL A 313 22.53 7.66 -0.01
C VAL A 313 23.39 6.66 0.76
N ILE A 314 22.77 5.73 1.49
CA ILE A 314 23.49 4.71 2.26
C ILE A 314 24.26 3.76 1.33
N THR A 315 23.63 3.28 0.26
CA THR A 315 24.32 2.39 -0.70
C THR A 315 25.44 3.08 -1.43
N ASP A 316 25.28 4.35 -1.78
CA ASP A 316 26.35 5.14 -2.42
C ASP A 316 27.53 5.37 -1.48
N THR A 317 27.26 5.58 -0.18
CA THR A 317 28.29 5.79 0.84
C THR A 317 29.08 4.51 1.15
N PHE A 318 28.41 3.38 1.26
CA PHE A 318 29.03 2.09 1.64
C PHE A 318 29.42 1.21 0.45
N GLY A 319 29.01 1.56 -0.77
CA GLY A 319 29.37 0.86 -2.00
C GLY A 319 28.73 -0.52 -2.16
N THR A 320 27.69 -0.90 -1.39
CA THR A 320 27.07 -2.22 -1.44
C THR A 320 25.58 -2.20 -1.10
N GLN A 321 24.79 -3.04 -1.78
CA GLN A 321 23.37 -3.26 -1.46
C GLN A 321 23.19 -3.97 -0.09
N GLY A 322 24.22 -4.58 0.44
CA GLY A 322 24.23 -5.13 1.79
C GLY A 322 23.91 -4.09 2.87
N SER A 323 24.38 -2.85 2.71
CA SER A 323 24.09 -1.73 3.61
C SER A 323 22.61 -1.35 3.60
N ALA A 324 21.94 -1.39 2.43
CA ALA A 324 20.51 -1.19 2.33
C ALA A 324 19.74 -2.28 3.09
N LEU A 325 20.11 -3.56 2.94
CA LEU A 325 19.46 -4.66 3.65
C LEU A 325 19.60 -4.52 5.18
N ILE A 326 20.77 -4.13 5.67
CA ILE A 326 21.01 -3.89 7.11
C ILE A 326 20.09 -2.75 7.59
N THR A 327 20.05 -1.65 6.85
CA THR A 327 19.17 -0.51 7.19
C THR A 327 17.70 -0.93 7.22
N LEU A 328 17.23 -1.68 6.23
CA LEU A 328 15.87 -2.20 6.18
C LEU A 328 15.56 -3.14 7.35
N ALA A 329 16.51 -4.00 7.75
CA ALA A 329 16.36 -4.87 8.90
C ALA A 329 16.27 -4.06 10.22
N ILE A 330 17.10 -3.04 10.39
CA ILE A 330 17.05 -2.14 11.56
C ILE A 330 15.71 -1.42 11.63
N VAL A 331 15.27 -0.83 10.51
CA VAL A 331 13.97 -0.15 10.44
C VAL A 331 12.82 -1.13 10.71
N TRP A 332 12.94 -2.39 10.25
CA TRP A 332 11.93 -3.43 10.49
C TRP A 332 11.83 -3.86 11.96
N VAL A 333 12.86 -3.69 12.77
CA VAL A 333 12.79 -3.95 14.23
C VAL A 333 11.64 -3.19 14.87
N TYR A 334 11.29 -2.02 14.35
CA TYR A 334 10.12 -1.27 14.79
C TYR A 334 8.82 -2.08 14.66
N MET A 335 8.64 -2.84 13.56
CA MET A 335 7.46 -3.68 13.37
C MET A 335 7.36 -4.80 14.40
N VAL A 336 8.51 -5.37 14.81
CA VAL A 336 8.57 -6.36 15.90
C VAL A 336 8.29 -5.70 17.25
N ALA A 337 8.80 -4.49 17.48
CA ALA A 337 8.52 -3.71 18.70
C ALA A 337 7.04 -3.33 18.85
N LEU A 338 6.27 -3.31 17.77
CA LEU A 338 4.81 -3.10 17.80
C LEU A 338 4.02 -4.30 18.35
N ILE A 339 4.59 -5.51 18.41
CA ILE A 339 3.88 -6.73 18.80
C ILE A 339 3.13 -6.60 20.14
N PRO A 340 3.73 -6.13 21.25
CA PRO A 340 3.01 -5.98 22.50
C PRO A 340 1.84 -5.00 22.41
N PHE A 341 1.95 -3.95 21.61
CA PHE A 341 0.88 -2.98 21.41
C PHE A 341 -0.27 -3.56 20.59
N VAL A 342 0.03 -4.30 19.52
CA VAL A 342 -0.98 -5.02 18.71
C VAL A 342 -1.73 -6.06 19.56
N ARG A 343 -1.08 -6.71 20.52
CA ARG A 343 -1.71 -7.67 21.45
C ARG A 343 -2.66 -7.01 22.44
N ASN A 344 -2.39 -5.78 22.84
CA ASN A 344 -3.09 -5.08 23.90
C ASN A 344 -4.14 -4.07 23.39
N VAL A 345 -4.37 -3.99 22.06
CA VAL A 345 -5.44 -3.15 21.53
C VAL A 345 -6.79 -3.72 21.96
N ARG A 346 -7.52 -2.96 22.77
CA ARG A 346 -8.93 -3.23 23.08
C ARG A 346 -9.78 -2.21 22.30
N PRO A 347 -10.90 -2.63 21.70
CA PRO A 347 -11.87 -1.69 21.14
C PRO A 347 -12.33 -0.73 22.23
N SER A 348 -12.44 0.56 21.94
CA SER A 348 -12.93 1.57 22.90
C SER A 348 -14.45 1.49 23.09
N GLY A 349 -14.95 0.35 23.50
CA GLY A 349 -16.37 0.08 23.78
C GLY A 349 -16.59 -0.85 24.97
N ASN A 350 -15.54 -1.38 25.58
CA ASN A 350 -15.59 -2.28 26.73
C ASN A 350 -14.84 -1.69 27.94
N GLU A 351 -14.99 -0.39 28.19
CA GLU A 351 -14.73 0.17 29.51
C GLU A 351 -16.07 0.23 30.25
N ASN A 352 -16.51 -0.90 30.76
CA ASN A 352 -17.46 -1.06 31.86
C ASN A 352 -16.90 -2.09 32.83
#